data_3aa4ad4d5cbb752c2b097463233ab923
#
_entry.id   3aa4ad4d5cbb752c2b097463233ab923
#
_cell.length_a   1.000
_cell.length_b   1.000
_cell.length_c   1.000
_cell.angle_alpha   90.00
_cell.angle_beta   90.00
_cell.angle_gamma   90.00
#
_symmetry.space_group_name_H-M   'P 1'
#
loop_
_entity.id
_entity.type
_entity.pdbx_description
1 polymer ?
#
loop_
_entity_poly.entity_id
_entity_poly.type
_entity_poly.pdbx_seq_one_letter_code
_entity_poly.pdbx_strand_id
1 'polypeptide(L)'
;MENNDVSQKKMADAVRFLAVDAVKNANCGHPGMPMGAADFATVLFSKFLKIDPKAPDWQDRDRLVLSAGHGSMLLYAIHHLIGYKDMTIDQIRNFRQLNSVTPGHPEYGHTLGIETTTGPLGQGISTAVGMAIAERILNSRFGDEIVDHHTYVIASDGDLMEGISHEAIGLAGHLGLSKLIVLYDSNNISIDGSLDLSDSTDQSKRFEASGWSTREIDGHDHAQIEDAIAQELKTDNPSLIVCKTTIGYGSPDKAGTSASHGAPLNQEEIDNMKNNLQWTHGPFEIPTDLKDAWRLVGLKNTRKRKDWEERLSKIDDKKKVKFLHAINGDISDLVAKNIQDLKEKYSNESPKLATRQSSQQVLEIINPIIEEMIGGSAAVSYTHLTLPTNGEV
;
A
#
# COMPACT_ATOMS: atom_id res chain seq x y z
N MET A 1 35.04 -0.42 -17.29
CA MET A 1 33.80 0.30 -16.91
C MET A 1 33.83 0.36 -15.40
N GLU A 2 34.16 1.52 -14.84
CA GLU A 2 34.08 1.73 -13.40
C GLU A 2 32.65 1.49 -12.97
N ASN A 3 32.44 0.57 -12.03
CA ASN A 3 31.17 0.39 -11.33
C ASN A 3 30.94 1.69 -10.52
N ASN A 4 30.27 2.66 -11.12
CA ASN A 4 29.65 3.74 -10.35
C ASN A 4 28.44 3.12 -9.65
N ASP A 5 28.70 2.51 -8.51
CA ASP A 5 27.67 1.99 -7.63
C ASP A 5 26.95 3.20 -7.00
N VAL A 6 25.84 3.60 -7.63
CA VAL A 6 25.02 4.73 -7.16
C VAL A 6 24.50 4.38 -5.78
N SER A 7 24.86 5.16 -4.77
CA SER A 7 24.48 4.86 -3.39
C SER A 7 22.96 4.96 -3.18
N GLN A 8 22.40 4.00 -2.47
CA GLN A 8 20.97 4.02 -2.10
C GLN A 8 20.57 5.32 -1.38
N LYS A 9 21.50 5.91 -0.61
CA LYS A 9 21.30 7.21 0.03
C LYS A 9 21.00 8.32 -0.99
N LYS A 10 21.75 8.40 -2.09
CA LYS A 10 21.48 9.38 -3.15
C LYS A 10 20.21 9.07 -3.93
N MET A 11 19.86 7.79 -4.07
CA MET A 11 18.56 7.39 -4.62
C MET A 11 17.40 7.88 -3.73
N ALA A 12 17.52 7.77 -2.41
CA ALA A 12 16.54 8.31 -1.46
C ALA A 12 16.48 9.84 -1.49
N ASP A 13 17.64 10.52 -1.64
CA ASP A 13 17.69 11.98 -1.78
C ASP A 13 16.92 12.44 -3.04
N ALA A 14 17.01 11.71 -4.16
CA ALA A 14 16.24 12.03 -5.36
C ALA A 14 14.70 12.00 -5.09
N VAL A 15 14.24 11.04 -4.30
CA VAL A 15 12.82 10.97 -3.88
C VAL A 15 12.45 12.18 -3.01
N ARG A 16 13.30 12.51 -2.03
CA ARG A 16 13.11 13.66 -1.12
C ARG A 16 12.96 14.97 -1.89
N PHE A 17 13.92 15.25 -2.81
CA PHE A 17 13.91 16.50 -3.54
C PHE A 17 12.75 16.61 -4.53
N LEU A 18 12.36 15.54 -5.21
CA LEU A 18 11.14 15.56 -6.04
C LEU A 18 9.89 15.85 -5.21
N ALA A 19 9.77 15.28 -4.01
CA ALA A 19 8.64 15.53 -3.13
C ALA A 19 8.62 16.99 -2.62
N VAL A 20 9.77 17.50 -2.19
CA VAL A 20 9.90 18.89 -1.71
C VAL A 20 9.60 19.88 -2.84
N ASP A 21 10.17 19.67 -4.03
CA ASP A 21 9.97 20.55 -5.19
C ASP A 21 8.50 20.58 -5.63
N ALA A 22 7.83 19.41 -5.66
CA ALA A 22 6.42 19.32 -6.03
C ALA A 22 5.50 20.03 -5.03
N VAL A 23 5.72 19.80 -3.73
CA VAL A 23 4.95 20.46 -2.65
C VAL A 23 5.20 21.96 -2.66
N LYS A 24 6.45 22.39 -2.86
CA LYS A 24 6.82 23.81 -2.99
C LYS A 24 6.13 24.46 -4.18
N ASN A 25 6.15 23.81 -5.33
CA ASN A 25 5.52 24.32 -6.55
C ASN A 25 4.00 24.42 -6.42
N ALA A 26 3.36 23.43 -5.80
CA ALA A 26 1.92 23.44 -5.52
C ALA A 26 1.53 24.43 -4.41
N ASN A 27 2.48 24.92 -3.64
CA ASN A 27 2.30 25.72 -2.44
C ASN A 27 1.33 25.09 -1.42
N CYS A 28 1.17 23.77 -1.45
CA CYS A 28 0.40 22.98 -0.48
C CYS A 28 0.78 21.51 -0.58
N GLY A 29 0.66 20.77 0.52
CA GLY A 29 0.95 19.34 0.60
C GLY A 29 1.76 18.98 1.84
N HIS A 30 2.13 17.71 1.92
CA HIS A 30 2.78 17.13 3.10
C HIS A 30 4.19 16.62 2.73
N PRO A 31 5.24 17.44 2.87
CA PRO A 31 6.60 17.04 2.49
C PRO A 31 7.28 16.18 3.56
N GLY A 32 6.89 16.32 4.84
CA GLY A 32 7.65 15.79 5.97
C GLY A 32 7.75 14.27 5.99
N MET A 33 6.63 13.57 5.79
CA MET A 33 6.60 12.11 5.71
C MET A 33 7.40 11.58 4.49
N PRO A 34 7.22 12.06 3.25
CA PRO A 34 8.08 11.67 2.13
C PRO A 34 9.57 11.87 2.37
N MET A 35 9.96 12.93 3.08
CA MET A 35 11.36 13.19 3.41
C MET A 35 11.90 12.18 4.42
N GLY A 36 11.13 11.83 5.46
CA GLY A 36 11.50 10.85 6.48
C GLY A 36 11.52 9.43 5.94
N ALA A 37 10.50 9.05 5.19
CA ALA A 37 10.28 7.69 4.70
C ALA A 37 11.13 7.29 3.48
N ALA A 38 11.83 8.24 2.84
CA ALA A 38 12.53 7.99 1.58
C ALA A 38 13.55 6.86 1.64
N ASP A 39 14.26 6.67 2.78
CA ASP A 39 15.27 5.63 2.92
C ASP A 39 14.65 4.23 2.92
N PHE A 40 13.71 3.95 3.81
CA PHE A 40 13.09 2.62 3.87
C PHE A 40 12.24 2.32 2.61
N ALA A 41 11.60 3.33 2.02
CA ALA A 41 10.90 3.15 0.75
C ALA A 41 11.88 2.85 -0.39
N THR A 42 13.05 3.49 -0.43
CA THR A 42 14.10 3.19 -1.43
C THR A 42 14.58 1.74 -1.31
N VAL A 43 14.84 1.26 -0.10
CA VAL A 43 15.25 -0.14 0.11
C VAL A 43 14.14 -1.09 -0.28
N LEU A 44 12.89 -0.85 0.13
CA LEU A 44 11.74 -1.67 -0.23
C LEU A 44 11.62 -1.81 -1.75
N PHE A 45 11.58 -0.70 -2.49
CA PHE A 45 11.43 -0.71 -3.94
C PHE A 45 12.64 -1.31 -4.66
N SER A 46 13.86 -0.98 -4.24
CA SER A 46 15.06 -1.41 -4.92
C SER A 46 15.41 -2.87 -4.70
N LYS A 47 15.08 -3.44 -3.53
CA LYS A 47 15.50 -4.79 -3.14
C LYS A 47 14.37 -5.84 -3.17
N PHE A 48 13.18 -5.49 -2.69
CA PHE A 48 12.14 -6.46 -2.35
C PHE A 48 10.93 -6.42 -3.28
N LEU A 49 10.27 -5.28 -3.40
CA LEU A 49 8.97 -5.15 -4.04
C LEU A 49 8.93 -5.75 -5.46
N LYS A 50 8.01 -6.67 -5.68
CA LYS A 50 7.80 -7.41 -6.93
C LYS A 50 6.75 -6.70 -7.79
N ILE A 51 7.15 -5.67 -8.54
CA ILE A 51 6.30 -4.91 -9.46
C ILE A 51 6.98 -4.75 -10.82
N ASP A 52 6.19 -4.49 -11.88
CA ASP A 52 6.67 -4.11 -13.20
C ASP A 52 5.90 -2.88 -13.71
N PRO A 53 6.51 -1.68 -13.74
CA PRO A 53 5.84 -0.44 -14.21
C PRO A 53 5.29 -0.52 -15.64
N LYS A 54 5.78 -1.49 -16.45
CA LYS A 54 5.27 -1.73 -17.81
C LYS A 54 4.02 -2.61 -17.86
N ALA A 55 3.69 -3.27 -16.74
CA ALA A 55 2.51 -4.09 -16.56
C ALA A 55 1.92 -3.84 -15.16
N PRO A 56 1.37 -2.62 -14.92
CA PRO A 56 0.86 -2.23 -13.61
C PRO A 56 -0.30 -3.10 -13.10
N ASP A 57 -0.95 -3.81 -13.99
CA ASP A 57 -2.05 -4.74 -13.78
C ASP A 57 -1.62 -6.22 -13.68
N TRP A 58 -0.31 -6.50 -13.62
CA TRP A 58 0.17 -7.87 -13.39
C TRP A 58 -0.44 -8.46 -12.11
N GLN A 59 -1.18 -9.56 -12.24
CA GLN A 59 -2.03 -10.10 -11.18
C GLN A 59 -1.24 -10.60 -9.96
N ASP A 60 -0.05 -11.20 -10.19
CA ASP A 60 0.82 -11.69 -9.11
C ASP A 60 1.93 -10.70 -8.72
N ARG A 61 1.74 -9.39 -9.00
CA ARG A 61 2.61 -8.35 -8.43
C ARG A 61 2.37 -8.23 -6.94
N ASP A 62 3.36 -7.78 -6.18
CA ASP A 62 3.12 -7.36 -4.81
C ASP A 62 2.17 -6.15 -4.77
N ARG A 63 1.43 -6.04 -3.69
CA ARG A 63 0.57 -4.89 -3.40
C ARG A 63 1.31 -3.93 -2.48
N LEU A 64 1.32 -2.65 -2.81
CA LEU A 64 1.86 -1.62 -1.95
C LEU A 64 0.76 -0.60 -1.63
N VAL A 65 0.42 -0.49 -0.37
CA VAL A 65 -0.57 0.46 0.13
C VAL A 65 0.13 1.55 0.94
N LEU A 66 0.04 2.78 0.48
CA LEU A 66 0.40 3.94 1.30
C LEU A 66 -0.81 4.30 2.17
N SER A 67 -0.89 3.73 3.37
CA SER A 67 -1.98 3.98 4.30
C SER A 67 -1.94 5.42 4.84
N ALA A 68 -0.75 5.94 5.11
CA ALA A 68 -0.48 7.35 5.36
C ALA A 68 -0.61 8.19 4.07
N GLY A 69 -1.80 8.23 3.48
CA GLY A 69 -2.05 8.76 2.13
C GLY A 69 -1.66 10.23 1.91
N HIS A 70 -1.55 11.01 2.99
CA HIS A 70 -1.05 12.39 2.92
C HIS A 70 0.40 12.47 2.39
N GLY A 71 1.21 11.42 2.57
CA GLY A 71 2.56 11.29 2.02
C GLY A 71 2.61 10.90 0.53
N SER A 72 1.57 11.17 -0.24
CA SER A 72 1.41 10.73 -1.65
C SER A 72 2.61 11.00 -2.54
N MET A 73 3.32 12.11 -2.34
CA MET A 73 4.51 12.45 -3.11
C MET A 73 5.65 11.44 -2.97
N LEU A 74 5.70 10.63 -1.89
CA LEU A 74 6.63 9.51 -1.77
C LEU A 74 6.42 8.51 -2.92
N LEU A 75 5.17 8.09 -3.13
CA LEU A 75 4.84 7.15 -4.22
C LEU A 75 5.01 7.79 -5.60
N TYR A 76 4.52 9.02 -5.80
CA TYR A 76 4.59 9.66 -7.11
C TYR A 76 6.04 9.90 -7.55
N ALA A 77 6.92 10.35 -6.64
CA ALA A 77 8.35 10.50 -6.93
C ALA A 77 8.98 9.16 -7.35
N ILE A 78 8.71 8.09 -6.59
CA ILE A 78 9.25 6.76 -6.90
C ILE A 78 8.64 6.22 -8.21
N HIS A 79 7.33 6.35 -8.44
CA HIS A 79 6.68 5.94 -9.68
C HIS A 79 7.26 6.65 -10.91
N HIS A 80 7.53 7.96 -10.79
CA HIS A 80 8.27 8.69 -11.82
C HIS A 80 9.65 8.07 -12.06
N LEU A 81 10.41 7.86 -11.01
CA LEU A 81 11.79 7.37 -11.08
C LEU A 81 11.88 5.95 -11.65
N ILE A 82 11.01 5.01 -11.25
CA ILE A 82 11.01 3.64 -11.77
C ILE A 82 10.36 3.49 -13.15
N GLY A 83 9.57 4.47 -13.61
CA GLY A 83 9.12 4.56 -15.00
C GLY A 83 7.68 4.15 -15.30
N TYR A 84 6.75 4.39 -14.40
CA TYR A 84 5.32 4.35 -14.78
C TYR A 84 5.05 5.37 -15.88
N LYS A 85 4.32 4.96 -16.91
CA LYS A 85 4.16 5.74 -18.16
C LYS A 85 3.37 7.03 -18.00
N ASP A 86 2.42 7.06 -17.06
CA ASP A 86 1.60 8.22 -16.74
C ASP A 86 2.29 9.20 -15.79
N MET A 87 3.28 8.72 -14.99
CA MET A 87 3.97 9.53 -14.00
C MET A 87 5.17 10.26 -14.60
N THR A 88 4.92 11.25 -15.47
CA THR A 88 5.96 12.07 -16.08
C THR A 88 6.44 13.16 -15.12
N ILE A 89 7.58 13.79 -15.42
CA ILE A 89 8.09 14.91 -14.60
C ILE A 89 7.11 16.09 -14.61
N ASP A 90 6.35 16.28 -15.68
CA ASP A 90 5.34 17.33 -15.76
C ASP A 90 4.14 17.01 -14.86
N GLN A 91 3.80 15.76 -14.67
CA GLN A 91 2.79 15.36 -13.67
C GLN A 91 3.29 15.61 -12.24
N ILE A 92 4.56 15.36 -11.94
CA ILE A 92 5.17 15.72 -10.66
C ILE A 92 5.12 17.24 -10.43
N ARG A 93 5.43 18.05 -11.44
CA ARG A 93 5.31 19.53 -11.39
C ARG A 93 3.86 19.98 -11.17
N ASN A 94 2.89 19.23 -11.70
CA ASN A 94 1.48 19.54 -11.57
C ASN A 94 0.81 18.86 -10.36
N PHE A 95 1.59 18.56 -9.31
CA PHE A 95 1.04 18.01 -8.06
C PHE A 95 -0.12 18.84 -7.54
N ARG A 96 -1.26 18.18 -7.22
CA ARG A 96 -2.50 18.82 -6.74
C ARG A 96 -3.16 19.80 -7.73
N GLN A 97 -2.79 19.79 -8.99
CA GLN A 97 -3.47 20.59 -10.00
C GLN A 97 -4.61 19.81 -10.65
N LEU A 98 -5.65 20.52 -11.10
CA LEU A 98 -6.78 19.90 -11.78
C LEU A 98 -6.32 19.13 -13.03
N ASN A 99 -6.87 17.94 -13.24
CA ASN A 99 -6.52 17.00 -14.33
C ASN A 99 -5.11 16.40 -14.29
N SER A 100 -4.35 16.60 -13.21
CA SER A 100 -3.08 15.91 -13.01
C SER A 100 -3.32 14.51 -12.44
N VAL A 101 -2.44 13.55 -12.78
CA VAL A 101 -2.46 12.20 -12.20
C VAL A 101 -1.79 12.14 -10.82
N THR A 102 -1.51 13.29 -10.22
CA THR A 102 -0.87 13.45 -8.90
C THR A 102 -1.79 14.19 -7.93
N PRO A 103 -2.97 13.63 -7.57
CA PRO A 103 -3.84 14.23 -6.56
C PRO A 103 -3.16 14.31 -5.18
N GLY A 104 -3.75 15.05 -4.25
CA GLY A 104 -3.18 15.25 -2.91
C GLY A 104 -3.04 13.97 -2.08
N HIS A 105 -3.83 12.96 -2.40
CA HIS A 105 -3.80 11.62 -1.81
C HIS A 105 -3.90 10.59 -2.94
N PRO A 106 -3.36 9.36 -2.79
CA PRO A 106 -3.44 8.34 -3.82
C PRO A 106 -4.88 7.97 -4.16
N GLU A 107 -5.20 7.88 -5.46
CA GLU A 107 -6.54 7.52 -5.94
C GLU A 107 -6.46 6.31 -6.89
N TYR A 108 -7.15 5.23 -6.51
CA TYR A 108 -7.25 4.01 -7.33
C TYR A 108 -7.99 4.30 -8.63
N GLY A 109 -7.46 3.78 -9.73
CA GLY A 109 -8.03 3.97 -11.07
C GLY A 109 -7.71 5.32 -11.71
N HIS A 110 -7.15 6.28 -10.95
CA HIS A 110 -6.72 7.59 -11.47
C HIS A 110 -5.23 7.61 -11.80
N THR A 111 -4.41 6.99 -10.98
CA THR A 111 -2.95 6.89 -11.14
C THR A 111 -2.52 5.43 -11.24
N LEU A 112 -1.71 5.09 -12.23
CA LEU A 112 -1.20 3.72 -12.38
C LEU A 112 -0.36 3.28 -11.19
N GLY A 113 -0.53 2.02 -10.78
CA GLY A 113 0.23 1.44 -9.67
C GLY A 113 -0.27 1.84 -8.28
N ILE A 114 -1.39 2.54 -8.18
CA ILE A 114 -2.08 2.79 -6.91
C ILE A 114 -3.08 1.66 -6.67
N GLU A 115 -2.91 0.94 -5.55
CA GLU A 115 -3.70 -0.24 -5.22
C GLU A 115 -5.05 0.08 -4.56
N THR A 116 -5.13 1.20 -3.83
CA THR A 116 -6.36 1.67 -3.18
C THR A 116 -6.32 3.16 -2.94
N THR A 117 -7.49 3.79 -2.92
CA THR A 117 -7.63 5.19 -2.54
C THR A 117 -7.43 5.34 -1.05
N THR A 118 -6.51 6.23 -0.64
CA THR A 118 -6.22 6.53 0.76
C THR A 118 -6.31 8.04 0.99
N GLY A 119 -6.18 8.46 2.24
CA GLY A 119 -6.36 9.83 2.70
C GLY A 119 -7.04 9.83 4.06
N PRO A 120 -8.27 9.26 4.20
CA PRO A 120 -8.81 8.93 5.51
C PRO A 120 -7.92 7.89 6.20
N LEU A 121 -7.38 8.24 7.37
CA LEU A 121 -6.44 7.41 8.12
C LEU A 121 -7.10 6.09 8.57
N GLY A 122 -6.31 5.02 8.69
CA GLY A 122 -6.77 3.68 9.04
C GLY A 122 -7.37 2.87 7.87
N GLN A 123 -7.84 3.53 6.80
CA GLN A 123 -8.47 2.84 5.68
C GLN A 123 -7.47 2.03 4.84
N GLY A 124 -6.26 2.55 4.66
CA GLY A 124 -5.24 1.87 3.86
C GLY A 124 -4.80 0.55 4.48
N ILE A 125 -4.40 0.54 5.75
CA ILE A 125 -3.99 -0.70 6.45
C ILE A 125 -5.14 -1.70 6.49
N SER A 126 -6.38 -1.26 6.69
CA SER A 126 -7.55 -2.14 6.72
C SER A 126 -7.83 -2.77 5.35
N THR A 127 -7.71 -1.98 4.27
CA THR A 127 -7.82 -2.50 2.91
C THR A 127 -6.69 -3.50 2.59
N ALA A 128 -5.47 -3.24 3.07
CA ALA A 128 -4.33 -4.13 2.90
C ALA A 128 -4.54 -5.49 3.59
N VAL A 129 -5.19 -5.51 4.76
CA VAL A 129 -5.61 -6.77 5.41
C VAL A 129 -6.57 -7.54 4.50
N GLY A 130 -7.55 -6.87 3.88
CA GLY A 130 -8.43 -7.48 2.87
C GLY A 130 -7.67 -8.02 1.66
N MET A 131 -6.65 -7.31 1.16
CA MET A 131 -5.79 -7.77 0.06
C MET A 131 -4.98 -9.01 0.46
N ALA A 132 -4.46 -9.07 1.69
CA ALA A 132 -3.73 -10.23 2.20
C ALA A 132 -4.64 -11.45 2.39
N ILE A 133 -5.89 -11.25 2.83
CA ILE A 133 -6.91 -12.31 2.86
C ILE A 133 -7.20 -12.82 1.44
N ALA A 134 -7.38 -11.92 0.48
CA ALA A 134 -7.63 -12.28 -0.91
C ALA A 134 -6.46 -13.08 -1.50
N GLU A 135 -5.22 -12.70 -1.22
CA GLU A 135 -4.03 -13.46 -1.63
C GLU A 135 -4.09 -14.88 -1.07
N ARG A 136 -4.35 -15.08 0.23
CA ARG A 136 -4.43 -16.42 0.85
C ARG A 136 -5.52 -17.30 0.21
N ILE A 137 -6.69 -16.72 -0.05
CA ILE A 137 -7.80 -17.44 -0.70
C ILE A 137 -7.42 -17.84 -2.13
N LEU A 138 -6.88 -16.90 -2.90
CA LEU A 138 -6.48 -17.16 -4.29
C LEU A 138 -5.30 -18.15 -4.35
N ASN A 139 -4.33 -18.04 -3.44
CA ASN A 139 -3.21 -18.98 -3.33
C ASN A 139 -3.72 -20.41 -3.03
N SER A 140 -4.63 -20.56 -2.05
CA SER A 140 -5.24 -21.86 -1.71
C SER A 140 -5.95 -22.49 -2.92
N ARG A 141 -6.63 -21.68 -3.75
CA ARG A 141 -7.37 -22.16 -4.93
C ARG A 141 -6.46 -22.45 -6.13
N PHE A 142 -5.44 -21.62 -6.35
CA PHE A 142 -4.66 -21.64 -7.59
C PHE A 142 -3.20 -22.07 -7.40
N GLY A 143 -2.70 -22.09 -6.18
CA GLY A 143 -1.34 -22.52 -5.81
C GLY A 143 -0.28 -21.46 -6.02
N ASP A 144 0.89 -21.67 -5.40
CA ASP A 144 2.03 -20.73 -5.36
C ASP A 144 2.58 -20.37 -6.75
N GLU A 145 2.43 -21.23 -7.74
CA GLU A 145 2.92 -20.96 -9.10
C GLU A 145 2.15 -19.80 -9.76
N ILE A 146 0.92 -19.56 -9.33
CA ILE A 146 0.03 -18.56 -9.93
C ILE A 146 -0.20 -17.37 -8.99
N VAL A 147 -0.31 -17.62 -7.68
CA VAL A 147 -0.54 -16.57 -6.68
C VAL A 147 0.46 -16.71 -5.54
N ASP A 148 1.44 -15.82 -5.50
CA ASP A 148 2.51 -15.80 -4.49
C ASP A 148 3.05 -14.38 -4.33
N HIS A 149 2.19 -13.44 -3.91
CA HIS A 149 2.58 -12.05 -3.72
C HIS A 149 2.43 -11.60 -2.27
N HIS A 150 3.19 -10.59 -1.90
CA HIS A 150 3.08 -9.95 -0.60
C HIS A 150 2.22 -8.68 -0.69
N THR A 151 1.67 -8.29 0.44
CA THR A 151 1.06 -6.98 0.65
C THR A 151 1.92 -6.18 1.60
N TYR A 152 2.47 -5.06 1.10
CA TYR A 152 3.24 -4.12 1.89
C TYR A 152 2.39 -2.90 2.21
N VAL A 153 2.55 -2.37 3.41
CA VAL A 153 1.86 -1.17 3.88
C VAL A 153 2.88 -0.17 4.39
N ILE A 154 2.73 1.09 4.04
CA ILE A 154 3.43 2.19 4.70
C ILE A 154 2.39 2.92 5.56
N ALA A 155 2.50 2.75 6.88
CA ALA A 155 1.62 3.36 7.88
C ALA A 155 2.35 4.47 8.65
N SER A 156 1.61 5.29 9.38
CA SER A 156 2.13 6.37 10.23
C SER A 156 1.48 6.36 11.61
N ASP A 157 1.97 7.20 12.51
CA ASP A 157 1.47 7.32 13.88
C ASP A 157 -0.06 7.52 13.92
N GLY A 158 -0.58 8.56 13.27
CA GLY A 158 -2.02 8.87 13.25
C GLY A 158 -2.86 7.78 12.58
N ASP A 159 -2.31 7.09 11.59
CA ASP A 159 -2.97 5.99 10.89
C ASP A 159 -3.22 4.79 11.83
N LEU A 160 -2.25 4.46 12.69
CA LEU A 160 -2.36 3.39 13.67
C LEU A 160 -3.23 3.73 14.89
N MET A 161 -3.56 5.01 15.12
CA MET A 161 -4.45 5.46 16.19
C MET A 161 -5.93 5.23 15.83
N GLU A 162 -6.28 5.10 14.56
CA GLU A 162 -7.66 4.91 14.13
C GLU A 162 -8.28 3.61 14.65
N GLY A 163 -9.56 3.66 15.04
CA GLY A 163 -10.27 2.49 15.58
C GLY A 163 -10.28 1.29 14.65
N ILE A 164 -10.48 1.53 13.34
CA ILE A 164 -10.47 0.46 12.34
C ILE A 164 -9.10 -0.22 12.21
N SER A 165 -8.00 0.50 12.46
CA SER A 165 -6.66 -0.08 12.48
C SER A 165 -6.51 -1.12 13.59
N HIS A 166 -7.08 -0.87 14.77
CA HIS A 166 -7.08 -1.85 15.87
C HIS A 166 -7.82 -3.14 15.51
N GLU A 167 -8.99 -3.02 14.86
CA GLU A 167 -9.76 -4.19 14.44
C GLU A 167 -9.03 -4.97 13.32
N ALA A 168 -8.49 -4.26 12.33
CA ALA A 168 -7.75 -4.85 11.22
C ALA A 168 -6.49 -5.59 11.69
N ILE A 169 -5.73 -5.01 12.62
CA ILE A 169 -4.53 -5.62 13.22
C ILE A 169 -4.91 -6.92 13.95
N GLY A 170 -5.97 -6.88 14.77
CA GLY A 170 -6.47 -8.06 15.48
C GLY A 170 -6.89 -9.19 14.52
N LEU A 171 -7.61 -8.85 13.45
CA LEU A 171 -8.04 -9.82 12.43
C LEU A 171 -6.84 -10.43 11.68
N ALA A 172 -5.89 -9.61 11.26
CA ALA A 172 -4.71 -10.08 10.52
C ALA A 172 -3.85 -11.05 11.33
N GLY A 173 -3.62 -10.75 12.61
CA GLY A 173 -2.89 -11.63 13.50
C GLY A 173 -3.63 -12.93 13.78
N HIS A 174 -4.97 -12.86 14.02
CA HIS A 174 -5.80 -14.05 14.20
C HIS A 174 -5.76 -15.00 12.99
N LEU A 175 -5.76 -14.45 11.79
CA LEU A 175 -5.71 -15.23 10.55
C LEU A 175 -4.30 -15.65 10.12
N GLY A 176 -3.25 -15.21 10.83
CA GLY A 176 -1.87 -15.53 10.50
C GLY A 176 -1.45 -15.08 9.10
N LEU A 177 -1.79 -13.83 8.71
CA LEU A 177 -1.54 -13.33 7.35
C LEU A 177 -0.06 -13.04 7.10
N SER A 178 0.76 -14.08 6.98
CA SER A 178 2.22 -14.00 6.92
C SER A 178 2.79 -13.20 5.76
N LYS A 179 2.02 -13.01 4.68
CA LYS A 179 2.44 -12.17 3.54
C LYS A 179 2.05 -10.70 3.67
N LEU A 180 1.57 -10.26 4.84
CA LEU A 180 1.30 -8.86 5.15
C LEU A 180 2.45 -8.27 5.95
N ILE A 181 3.12 -7.25 5.39
CA ILE A 181 4.26 -6.56 6.02
C ILE A 181 3.95 -5.08 6.11
N VAL A 182 3.94 -4.55 7.32
CA VAL A 182 3.72 -3.13 7.61
C VAL A 182 5.06 -2.48 7.96
N LEU A 183 5.47 -1.49 7.16
CA LEU A 183 6.55 -0.56 7.51
C LEU A 183 5.90 0.67 8.15
N TYR A 184 6.14 0.84 9.42
CA TYR A 184 5.56 1.92 10.20
C TYR A 184 6.54 3.08 10.34
N ASP A 185 6.21 4.23 9.75
CA ASP A 185 6.93 5.49 9.88
C ASP A 185 6.71 6.07 11.28
N SER A 186 7.54 5.64 12.23
CA SER A 186 7.50 6.04 13.64
C SER A 186 8.36 7.28 13.85
N ASN A 187 7.79 8.45 13.60
CA ASN A 187 8.50 9.73 13.69
C ASN A 187 8.05 10.60 14.89
N ASN A 188 7.06 10.15 15.66
CA ASN A 188 6.52 10.80 16.86
C ASN A 188 5.92 12.19 16.64
N ILE A 189 5.52 12.55 15.41
CA ILE A 189 4.95 13.85 15.08
C ILE A 189 3.62 13.70 14.35
N SER A 190 2.64 14.43 14.84
CA SER A 190 1.35 14.66 14.15
C SER A 190 1.30 16.08 13.56
N ILE A 191 0.19 16.41 12.90
CA ILE A 191 0.02 17.74 12.27
C ILE A 191 0.09 18.88 13.30
N ASP A 192 -0.42 18.67 14.51
CA ASP A 192 -0.51 19.71 15.55
C ASP A 192 0.62 19.65 16.60
N GLY A 193 1.54 18.68 16.52
CA GLY A 193 2.64 18.59 17.47
C GLY A 193 3.15 17.19 17.73
N SER A 194 3.78 17.02 18.90
CA SER A 194 4.28 15.72 19.34
C SER A 194 3.15 14.71 19.55
N LEU A 195 3.42 13.46 19.16
CA LEU A 195 2.52 12.33 19.39
C LEU A 195 2.18 12.14 20.89
N ASP A 196 3.08 12.46 21.79
CA ASP A 196 2.89 12.34 23.24
C ASP A 196 1.67 13.12 23.78
N LEU A 197 1.15 14.06 22.98
CA LEU A 197 -0.06 14.80 23.34
C LEU A 197 -1.35 13.99 23.15
N SER A 198 -1.32 12.94 22.33
CA SER A 198 -2.53 12.21 21.90
C SER A 198 -2.43 10.70 22.05
N ASP A 199 -1.25 10.10 21.97
CA ASP A 199 -1.04 8.66 22.07
C ASP A 199 0.22 8.31 22.84
N SER A 200 0.10 7.33 23.74
CA SER A 200 1.20 6.73 24.49
C SER A 200 1.32 5.21 24.28
N THR A 201 0.66 4.71 23.23
CA THR A 201 0.59 3.28 22.93
C THR A 201 1.93 2.78 22.43
N ASP A 202 2.46 1.73 23.07
CA ASP A 202 3.57 0.94 22.53
C ASP A 202 3.06 0.08 21.39
N GLN A 203 3.28 0.55 20.16
CA GLN A 203 2.77 -0.11 18.97
C GLN A 203 3.36 -1.50 18.79
N SER A 204 4.65 -1.72 19.08
CA SER A 204 5.27 -3.04 18.99
C SER A 204 4.55 -4.05 19.90
N LYS A 205 4.35 -3.71 21.16
CA LYS A 205 3.64 -4.60 22.09
C LYS A 205 2.18 -4.83 21.71
N ARG A 206 1.50 -3.81 21.16
CA ARG A 206 0.13 -3.97 20.69
C ARG A 206 0.02 -4.97 19.55
N PHE A 207 0.92 -4.89 18.57
CA PHE A 207 0.97 -5.82 17.44
C PHE A 207 1.39 -7.23 17.90
N GLU A 208 2.40 -7.34 18.77
CA GLU A 208 2.81 -8.63 19.38
C GLU A 208 1.64 -9.30 20.09
N ALA A 209 0.89 -8.55 20.93
CA ALA A 209 -0.28 -9.06 21.62
C ALA A 209 -1.40 -9.51 20.66
N SER A 210 -1.39 -9.02 19.43
CA SER A 210 -2.31 -9.41 18.36
C SER A 210 -1.77 -10.56 17.48
N GLY A 211 -0.60 -11.14 17.80
CA GLY A 211 -0.03 -12.28 17.08
C GLY A 211 0.86 -11.92 15.90
N TRP A 212 1.38 -10.69 15.84
CA TRP A 212 2.31 -10.26 14.80
C TRP A 212 3.77 -10.49 15.21
N SER A 213 4.65 -10.66 14.21
CA SER A 213 6.10 -10.45 14.38
C SER A 213 6.39 -8.96 14.40
N THR A 214 7.28 -8.49 15.27
CA THR A 214 7.64 -7.08 15.35
C THR A 214 9.14 -6.87 15.37
N ARG A 215 9.60 -5.81 14.71
CA ARG A 215 11.01 -5.43 14.69
C ARG A 215 11.16 -3.91 14.68
N GLU A 216 12.01 -3.39 15.55
CA GLU A 216 12.33 -1.95 15.56
C GLU A 216 13.72 -1.71 14.98
N ILE A 217 13.83 -0.71 14.09
CA ILE A 217 15.05 -0.36 13.35
C ILE A 217 15.23 1.15 13.23
N ASP A 218 16.45 1.59 12.96
CA ASP A 218 16.70 2.91 12.41
C ASP A 218 16.21 2.95 10.96
N GLY A 219 15.14 3.75 10.71
CA GLY A 219 14.53 3.92 9.40
C GLY A 219 15.39 4.67 8.38
N HIS A 220 16.58 5.16 8.77
CA HIS A 220 17.58 5.78 7.91
C HIS A 220 18.80 4.88 7.66
N ASP A 221 18.93 3.74 8.35
CA ASP A 221 19.99 2.76 8.14
C ASP A 221 19.56 1.70 7.11
N HIS A 222 20.05 1.82 5.90
CA HIS A 222 19.69 0.93 4.80
C HIS A 222 20.01 -0.55 5.07
N ALA A 223 21.06 -0.85 5.82
CA ALA A 223 21.43 -2.22 6.15
C ALA A 223 20.45 -2.83 7.17
N GLN A 224 20.05 -2.07 8.19
CA GLN A 224 19.03 -2.51 9.14
C GLN A 224 17.67 -2.71 8.45
N ILE A 225 17.28 -1.80 7.53
CA ILE A 225 16.05 -1.91 6.77
C ILE A 225 16.05 -3.18 5.91
N GLU A 226 17.15 -3.42 5.16
CA GLU A 226 17.29 -4.60 4.32
C GLU A 226 17.23 -5.90 5.12
N ASP A 227 17.96 -5.97 6.24
CA ASP A 227 17.94 -7.14 7.13
C ASP A 227 16.54 -7.37 7.73
N ALA A 228 15.89 -6.33 8.22
CA ALA A 228 14.57 -6.43 8.82
C ALA A 228 13.55 -7.01 7.82
N ILE A 229 13.45 -6.44 6.62
CA ILE A 229 12.52 -6.95 5.60
C ILE A 229 12.88 -8.40 5.24
N ALA A 230 14.17 -8.72 5.05
CA ALA A 230 14.60 -10.06 4.69
C ALA A 230 14.33 -11.11 5.78
N GLN A 231 14.29 -10.72 7.06
CA GLN A 231 13.93 -11.62 8.16
C GLN A 231 12.40 -11.78 8.23
N GLU A 232 11.64 -10.68 8.14
CA GLU A 232 10.18 -10.71 8.24
C GLU A 232 9.51 -11.46 7.07
N LEU A 233 10.15 -11.53 5.91
CA LEU A 233 9.70 -12.37 4.79
C LEU A 233 9.74 -13.89 5.07
N LYS A 234 10.32 -14.31 6.19
CA LYS A 234 10.47 -15.73 6.57
C LYS A 234 9.55 -16.14 7.73
N THR A 235 8.78 -15.21 8.27
CA THR A 235 7.89 -15.47 9.40
C THR A 235 6.58 -16.07 8.94
N ASP A 236 5.94 -16.84 9.82
CA ASP A 236 4.61 -17.42 9.59
C ASP A 236 3.48 -16.50 10.10
N ASN A 237 3.82 -15.29 10.57
CA ASN A 237 2.90 -14.30 11.09
C ASN A 237 2.96 -13.01 10.25
N PRO A 238 1.92 -12.17 10.27
CA PRO A 238 2.04 -10.82 9.72
C PRO A 238 3.10 -10.03 10.48
N SER A 239 3.73 -9.06 9.81
CA SER A 239 4.93 -8.39 10.34
C SER A 239 4.78 -6.88 10.43
N LEU A 240 5.23 -6.31 11.56
CA LEU A 240 5.41 -4.88 11.76
C LEU A 240 6.90 -4.54 11.85
N ILE A 241 7.39 -3.73 10.93
CA ILE A 241 8.72 -3.13 11.00
C ILE A 241 8.57 -1.67 11.44
N VAL A 242 8.93 -1.38 12.68
CA VAL A 242 8.90 -0.02 13.23
C VAL A 242 10.14 0.71 12.78
N CYS A 243 9.99 1.55 11.75
CA CYS A 243 11.06 2.36 11.20
C CYS A 243 11.12 3.68 11.99
N LYS A 244 12.08 3.82 12.90
CA LYS A 244 12.34 5.10 13.59
C LYS A 244 12.90 6.08 12.59
N THR A 245 12.13 7.12 12.27
CA THR A 245 12.50 8.12 11.28
C THR A 245 12.47 9.53 11.88
N THR A 246 12.94 10.46 11.09
CA THR A 246 12.83 11.89 11.38
C THR A 246 11.95 12.53 10.32
N ILE A 247 10.76 13.00 10.70
CA ILE A 247 9.90 13.77 9.80
C ILE A 247 10.67 14.98 9.26
N GLY A 248 10.55 15.28 7.96
CA GLY A 248 11.29 16.40 7.38
C GLY A 248 12.81 16.19 7.32
N TYR A 249 13.26 14.91 7.28
CA TYR A 249 14.67 14.55 7.25
C TYR A 249 15.47 15.34 6.19
N GLY A 250 16.61 15.88 6.58
CA GLY A 250 17.48 16.69 5.74
C GLY A 250 17.27 18.19 5.90
N SER A 251 16.11 18.66 6.37
CA SER A 251 15.91 20.09 6.72
C SER A 251 16.60 20.41 8.05
N PRO A 252 17.55 21.36 8.11
CA PRO A 252 18.25 21.66 9.35
C PRO A 252 17.34 22.20 10.46
N ASP A 253 16.35 23.02 10.10
CA ASP A 253 15.55 23.77 11.06
C ASP A 253 14.18 23.17 11.35
N LYS A 254 13.63 22.35 10.42
CA LYS A 254 12.27 21.79 10.56
C LYS A 254 12.23 20.28 10.78
N ALA A 255 13.35 19.58 10.60
CA ALA A 255 13.39 18.14 10.85
C ALA A 255 12.97 17.83 12.30
N GLY A 256 12.14 16.78 12.47
CA GLY A 256 11.62 16.37 13.78
C GLY A 256 10.54 17.29 14.37
N THR A 257 9.97 18.21 13.59
CA THR A 257 8.93 19.13 14.06
C THR A 257 7.66 19.07 13.22
N SER A 258 6.52 19.44 13.82
CA SER A 258 5.24 19.53 13.12
C SER A 258 5.24 20.57 11.98
N ALA A 259 6.16 21.54 12.01
CA ALA A 259 6.30 22.54 10.96
C ALA A 259 6.72 21.94 9.59
N SER A 260 7.24 20.72 9.56
CA SER A 260 7.54 19.99 8.31
C SER A 260 6.39 19.06 7.87
N HIS A 261 5.36 18.83 8.71
CA HIS A 261 4.32 17.84 8.44
C HIS A 261 3.49 18.21 7.20
N GLY A 262 2.76 19.34 7.25
CA GLY A 262 1.75 19.70 6.26
C GLY A 262 1.96 21.06 5.59
N ALA A 263 3.17 21.62 5.64
CA ALA A 263 3.48 22.93 5.05
C ALA A 263 4.68 22.84 4.11
N PRO A 264 4.66 23.58 2.96
CA PRO A 264 5.82 23.70 2.08
C PRO A 264 7.03 24.26 2.82
N LEU A 265 8.21 23.79 2.46
CA LEU A 265 9.46 24.42 2.86
C LEU A 265 9.63 25.75 2.10
N ASN A 266 10.16 26.79 2.75
CA ASN A 266 10.51 28.01 2.07
C ASN A 266 11.84 27.83 1.30
N GLN A 267 12.26 28.82 0.49
CA GLN A 267 13.44 28.69 -0.36
C GLN A 267 14.73 28.54 0.45
N GLU A 268 14.87 29.29 1.54
CA GLU A 268 16.03 29.25 2.41
C GLU A 268 16.21 27.86 3.03
N GLU A 269 15.13 27.25 3.49
CA GLU A 269 15.15 25.88 4.04
C GLU A 269 15.51 24.83 2.99
N ILE A 270 15.02 24.98 1.74
CA ILE A 270 15.39 24.08 0.64
C ILE A 270 16.89 24.25 0.32
N ASP A 271 17.40 25.44 0.30
CA ASP A 271 18.83 25.70 0.04
C ASP A 271 19.71 25.13 1.18
N ASN A 272 19.29 25.29 2.42
CA ASN A 272 19.94 24.71 3.59
C ASN A 272 19.87 23.16 3.55
N MET A 273 18.73 22.58 3.16
CA MET A 273 18.58 21.13 2.97
C MET A 273 19.52 20.61 1.86
N LYS A 274 19.63 21.35 0.74
CA LYS A 274 20.58 21.01 -0.35
C LYS A 274 22.01 20.97 0.15
N ASN A 275 22.42 21.97 0.91
CA ASN A 275 23.75 22.02 1.51
C ASN A 275 23.98 20.85 2.48
N ASN A 276 23.01 20.55 3.34
CA ASN A 276 23.10 19.47 4.32
C ASN A 276 23.23 18.09 3.65
N LEU A 277 22.44 17.83 2.61
CA LEU A 277 22.43 16.56 1.87
C LEU A 277 23.40 16.54 0.68
N GLN A 278 24.19 17.61 0.48
CA GLN A 278 25.11 17.74 -0.65
C GLN A 278 24.42 17.51 -2.00
N TRP A 279 23.26 18.14 -2.20
CA TRP A 279 22.48 18.08 -3.43
C TRP A 279 22.66 19.35 -4.26
N THR A 280 23.32 19.22 -5.41
CA THR A 280 23.76 20.38 -6.23
C THR A 280 22.84 20.66 -7.42
N HIS A 281 21.74 19.89 -7.56
CA HIS A 281 20.87 19.97 -8.73
C HIS A 281 19.73 20.96 -8.55
N GLY A 282 19.19 21.44 -9.68
CA GLY A 282 18.06 22.34 -9.73
C GLY A 282 16.73 21.66 -9.34
N PRO A 283 15.63 22.45 -9.18
CA PRO A 283 14.31 21.89 -8.92
C PRO A 283 13.87 20.94 -10.05
N PHE A 284 13.34 19.77 -9.68
CA PHE A 284 12.89 18.70 -10.58
C PHE A 284 14.02 18.12 -11.48
N GLU A 285 15.26 18.39 -11.15
CA GLU A 285 16.42 17.90 -11.89
C GLU A 285 17.03 16.68 -11.19
N ILE A 286 16.98 15.54 -11.86
CA ILE A 286 17.56 14.28 -11.35
C ILE A 286 18.76 13.91 -12.23
N PRO A 287 19.95 13.72 -11.64
CA PRO A 287 21.13 13.25 -12.36
C PRO A 287 20.86 11.98 -13.17
N THR A 288 21.50 11.87 -14.32
CA THR A 288 21.29 10.76 -15.25
C THR A 288 21.63 9.42 -14.61
N ASP A 289 22.71 9.32 -13.87
CA ASP A 289 23.14 8.12 -13.16
C ASP A 289 22.12 7.65 -12.11
N LEU A 290 21.56 8.58 -11.31
CA LEU A 290 20.46 8.29 -10.36
C LEU A 290 19.20 7.88 -11.09
N LYS A 291 18.84 8.54 -12.17
CA LYS A 291 17.68 8.20 -12.99
C LYS A 291 17.83 6.81 -13.59
N ASP A 292 19.01 6.48 -14.11
CA ASP A 292 19.29 5.16 -14.68
C ASP A 292 19.25 4.06 -13.62
N ALA A 293 19.80 4.33 -12.42
CA ALA A 293 19.73 3.40 -11.30
C ALA A 293 18.26 3.08 -10.92
N TRP A 294 17.41 4.10 -10.82
CA TRP A 294 15.98 3.91 -10.56
C TRP A 294 15.25 3.21 -11.72
N ARG A 295 15.60 3.50 -12.98
CA ARG A 295 15.06 2.77 -14.14
C ARG A 295 15.39 1.28 -14.11
N LEU A 296 16.59 0.91 -13.66
CA LEU A 296 16.97 -0.49 -13.47
C LEU A 296 16.12 -1.16 -12.38
N VAL A 297 15.79 -0.46 -11.30
CA VAL A 297 14.84 -0.95 -10.29
C VAL A 297 13.48 -1.28 -10.94
N GLY A 298 12.94 -0.40 -11.78
CA GLY A 298 11.68 -0.63 -12.50
C GLY A 298 11.71 -1.83 -13.45
N LEU A 299 12.90 -2.22 -13.93
CA LEU A 299 13.06 -3.34 -14.87
C LEU A 299 13.35 -4.68 -14.20
N LYS A 300 13.75 -4.68 -12.91
CA LYS A 300 14.27 -5.89 -12.23
C LYS A 300 13.31 -7.08 -12.25
N ASN A 301 12.01 -6.83 -12.23
CA ASN A 301 11.00 -7.88 -12.15
C ASN A 301 10.35 -8.23 -13.52
N THR A 302 10.75 -7.57 -14.60
CA THR A 302 10.20 -7.86 -15.94
C THR A 302 10.35 -9.32 -16.32
N ARG A 303 11.48 -9.98 -15.94
CA ARG A 303 11.68 -11.40 -16.17
C ARG A 303 10.73 -12.24 -15.32
N LYS A 304 10.61 -11.96 -14.03
CA LYS A 304 9.69 -12.67 -13.12
C LYS A 304 8.25 -12.64 -13.63
N ARG A 305 7.81 -11.47 -14.12
CA ARG A 305 6.49 -11.31 -14.72
C ARG A 305 6.33 -12.19 -15.98
N LYS A 306 7.30 -12.18 -16.91
CA LYS A 306 7.24 -13.01 -18.11
C LYS A 306 7.24 -14.50 -17.79
N ASP A 307 8.06 -14.92 -16.83
CA ASP A 307 8.10 -16.33 -16.36
C ASP A 307 6.74 -16.72 -15.75
N TRP A 308 6.07 -15.80 -15.02
CA TRP A 308 4.73 -16.00 -14.49
C TRP A 308 3.68 -16.07 -15.61
N GLU A 309 3.71 -15.18 -16.61
CA GLU A 309 2.82 -15.23 -17.78
C GLU A 309 2.97 -16.57 -18.54
N GLU A 310 4.19 -17.07 -18.66
CA GLU A 310 4.46 -18.39 -19.25
C GLU A 310 3.86 -19.53 -18.41
N ARG A 311 4.01 -19.52 -17.08
CA ARG A 311 3.36 -20.50 -16.20
C ARG A 311 1.84 -20.44 -16.33
N LEU A 312 1.24 -19.25 -16.28
CA LEU A 312 -0.19 -19.07 -16.45
C LEU A 312 -0.69 -19.58 -17.81
N SER A 313 0.12 -19.47 -18.86
CA SER A 313 -0.24 -19.99 -20.21
C SER A 313 -0.28 -21.51 -20.28
N LYS A 314 0.41 -22.22 -19.37
CA LYS A 314 0.59 -23.69 -19.38
C LYS A 314 -0.35 -24.42 -18.43
N ILE A 315 -1.07 -23.72 -17.53
CA ILE A 315 -2.03 -24.38 -16.65
C ILE A 315 -3.26 -24.85 -17.43
N ASP A 316 -4.01 -25.77 -16.82
CA ASP A 316 -5.27 -26.28 -17.37
C ASP A 316 -6.24 -25.14 -17.70
N ASP A 317 -6.89 -25.20 -18.87
CA ASP A 317 -7.75 -24.13 -19.39
C ASP A 317 -8.93 -23.81 -18.45
N LYS A 318 -9.50 -24.81 -17.79
CA LYS A 318 -10.60 -24.59 -16.85
C LYS A 318 -10.12 -23.82 -15.61
N LYS A 319 -8.92 -24.18 -15.10
CA LYS A 319 -8.29 -23.48 -13.97
C LYS A 319 -7.94 -22.05 -14.35
N LYS A 320 -7.43 -21.84 -15.56
CA LYS A 320 -7.11 -20.52 -16.08
C LYS A 320 -8.36 -19.62 -16.21
N VAL A 321 -9.44 -20.15 -16.77
CA VAL A 321 -10.72 -19.42 -16.89
C VAL A 321 -11.24 -19.03 -15.51
N LYS A 322 -11.23 -19.95 -14.54
CA LYS A 322 -11.63 -19.65 -13.15
C LYS A 322 -10.74 -18.57 -12.51
N PHE A 323 -9.43 -18.65 -12.68
CA PHE A 323 -8.51 -17.64 -12.17
C PHE A 323 -8.79 -16.26 -12.76
N LEU A 324 -8.90 -16.16 -14.09
CA LEU A 324 -9.19 -14.89 -14.75
C LEU A 324 -10.56 -14.33 -14.37
N HIS A 325 -11.56 -15.19 -14.17
CA HIS A 325 -12.87 -14.78 -13.67
C HIS A 325 -12.76 -14.19 -12.25
N ALA A 326 -12.06 -14.88 -11.35
CA ALA A 326 -11.86 -14.43 -9.97
C ALA A 326 -11.16 -13.06 -9.89
N ILE A 327 -10.19 -12.80 -10.80
CA ILE A 327 -9.46 -11.53 -10.83
C ILE A 327 -10.26 -10.40 -11.48
N ASN A 328 -11.00 -10.68 -12.56
CA ASN A 328 -11.74 -9.65 -13.29
C ASN A 328 -13.03 -9.22 -12.59
N GLY A 329 -13.60 -10.10 -11.73
CA GLY A 329 -14.76 -9.76 -10.91
C GLY A 329 -16.05 -9.47 -11.69
N ASP A 330 -16.18 -9.91 -12.94
CA ASP A 330 -17.38 -9.67 -13.73
C ASP A 330 -18.47 -10.69 -13.38
N ILE A 331 -19.32 -10.30 -12.44
CA ILE A 331 -20.44 -11.07 -11.92
C ILE A 331 -21.79 -10.45 -12.29
N SER A 332 -21.82 -9.38 -13.08
CA SER A 332 -23.00 -8.53 -13.31
C SER A 332 -24.20 -9.30 -13.85
N ASP A 333 -24.03 -10.08 -14.90
CA ASP A 333 -25.12 -10.85 -15.51
C ASP A 333 -25.63 -11.97 -14.61
N LEU A 334 -24.71 -12.63 -13.91
CA LEU A 334 -25.03 -13.73 -12.98
C LEU A 334 -25.88 -13.25 -11.81
N VAL A 335 -25.48 -12.13 -11.20
CA VAL A 335 -26.21 -11.53 -10.07
C VAL A 335 -27.52 -10.91 -10.53
N ALA A 336 -27.55 -10.20 -11.66
CA ALA A 336 -28.71 -9.49 -12.15
C ALA A 336 -29.91 -10.42 -12.34
N LYS A 337 -29.72 -11.58 -12.96
CA LYS A 337 -30.79 -12.57 -13.17
C LYS A 337 -31.37 -13.08 -11.86
N ASN A 338 -30.53 -13.55 -10.95
CA ASN A 338 -30.97 -14.14 -9.68
C ASN A 338 -31.64 -13.12 -8.75
N ILE A 339 -31.18 -11.87 -8.76
CA ILE A 339 -31.83 -10.79 -8.01
C ILE A 339 -33.14 -10.37 -8.63
N GLN A 340 -33.28 -10.41 -9.96
CA GLN A 340 -34.54 -10.13 -10.62
C GLN A 340 -35.64 -11.15 -10.21
N ASP A 341 -35.31 -12.43 -10.15
CA ASP A 341 -36.23 -13.48 -9.72
C ASP A 341 -36.71 -13.23 -8.27
N LEU A 342 -35.79 -12.81 -7.37
CA LEU A 342 -36.16 -12.45 -6.00
C LEU A 342 -37.08 -11.22 -5.94
N LYS A 343 -36.83 -10.20 -6.76
CA LYS A 343 -37.68 -9.00 -6.84
C LYS A 343 -39.09 -9.35 -7.33
N GLU A 344 -39.22 -10.21 -8.32
CA GLU A 344 -40.50 -10.69 -8.81
C GLU A 344 -41.27 -11.49 -7.74
N LYS A 345 -40.56 -12.38 -7.04
CA LYS A 345 -41.13 -13.10 -5.88
C LYS A 345 -41.65 -12.12 -4.82
N TYR A 346 -40.87 -11.11 -4.44
CA TYR A 346 -41.27 -10.13 -3.43
C TYR A 346 -42.47 -9.28 -3.89
N SER A 347 -42.50 -8.92 -5.20
CA SER A 347 -43.63 -8.19 -5.77
C SER A 347 -44.94 -9.01 -5.69
N ASN A 348 -44.86 -10.29 -5.94
CA ASN A 348 -46.05 -11.19 -5.95
C ASN A 348 -46.50 -11.54 -4.54
N GLU A 349 -45.58 -11.85 -3.63
CA GLU A 349 -45.88 -12.36 -2.29
C GLU A 349 -46.01 -11.24 -1.25
N SER A 350 -45.46 -10.05 -1.51
CA SER A 350 -45.46 -8.90 -0.58
C SER A 350 -45.07 -9.29 0.87
N PRO A 351 -43.94 -10.00 1.09
CA PRO A 351 -43.62 -10.55 2.39
C PRO A 351 -43.34 -9.43 3.41
N LYS A 352 -43.82 -9.59 4.64
CA LYS A 352 -43.53 -8.69 5.77
C LYS A 352 -42.25 -9.11 6.45
N LEU A 353 -41.09 -8.61 5.98
CA LEU A 353 -39.80 -8.97 6.48
C LEU A 353 -39.14 -7.80 7.24
N ALA A 354 -38.38 -8.12 8.29
CA ALA A 354 -37.42 -7.18 8.83
C ALA A 354 -36.24 -7.01 7.84
N THR A 355 -35.58 -5.86 7.83
CA THR A 355 -34.46 -5.59 6.90
C THR A 355 -33.36 -6.66 6.95
N ARG A 356 -33.02 -7.18 8.15
CA ARG A 356 -32.07 -8.28 8.30
C ARG A 356 -32.49 -9.56 7.59
N GLN A 357 -33.79 -9.87 7.55
CA GLN A 357 -34.32 -11.06 6.86
C GLN A 357 -34.27 -10.88 5.35
N SER A 358 -34.55 -9.68 4.85
CA SER A 358 -34.39 -9.35 3.43
C SER A 358 -32.92 -9.46 3.01
N SER A 359 -31.99 -8.93 3.81
CA SER A 359 -30.55 -9.05 3.59
C SER A 359 -30.11 -10.53 3.56
N GLN A 360 -30.57 -11.33 4.53
CA GLN A 360 -30.31 -12.77 4.57
C GLN A 360 -30.75 -13.47 3.28
N GLN A 361 -31.98 -13.23 2.83
CA GLN A 361 -32.51 -13.89 1.61
C GLN A 361 -31.71 -13.46 0.36
N VAL A 362 -31.22 -12.23 0.28
CA VAL A 362 -30.31 -11.81 -0.79
C VAL A 362 -28.99 -12.58 -0.70
N LEU A 363 -28.38 -12.67 0.47
CA LEU A 363 -27.13 -13.40 0.69
C LEU A 363 -27.26 -14.90 0.38
N GLU A 364 -28.38 -15.53 0.74
CA GLU A 364 -28.66 -16.95 0.42
C GLU A 364 -28.68 -17.22 -1.09
N ILE A 365 -29.01 -16.19 -1.90
CA ILE A 365 -29.04 -16.30 -3.37
C ILE A 365 -27.66 -16.00 -3.97
N ILE A 366 -26.98 -14.96 -3.50
CA ILE A 366 -25.74 -14.51 -4.16
C ILE A 366 -24.49 -15.26 -3.70
N ASN A 367 -24.42 -15.70 -2.44
CA ASN A 367 -23.24 -16.40 -1.92
C ASN A 367 -22.92 -17.71 -2.68
N PRO A 368 -23.88 -18.55 -3.06
CA PRO A 368 -23.55 -19.76 -3.83
C PRO A 368 -23.05 -19.52 -5.24
N ILE A 369 -23.24 -18.31 -5.78
CA ILE A 369 -22.88 -17.96 -7.17
C ILE A 369 -21.69 -17.04 -7.27
N ILE A 370 -21.25 -16.41 -6.15
CA ILE A 370 -20.09 -15.54 -6.10
C ILE A 370 -19.04 -16.17 -5.19
N GLU A 371 -18.20 -17.02 -5.76
CA GLU A 371 -17.16 -17.74 -5.03
C GLU A 371 -16.12 -16.81 -4.37
N GLU A 372 -15.99 -15.57 -4.85
CA GLU A 372 -15.04 -14.55 -4.37
C GLU A 372 -15.60 -13.78 -3.16
N MET A 373 -16.89 -13.92 -2.87
CA MET A 373 -17.52 -13.20 -1.78
C MET A 373 -17.17 -13.82 -0.44
N ILE A 374 -16.59 -13.02 0.44
CA ILE A 374 -16.36 -13.39 1.84
C ILE A 374 -17.01 -12.35 2.75
N GLY A 375 -17.41 -12.79 3.92
CA GLY A 375 -18.00 -11.90 4.90
C GLY A 375 -17.89 -12.48 6.30
N GLY A 376 -18.31 -11.71 7.26
CA GLY A 376 -18.34 -12.08 8.66
C GLY A 376 -19.39 -11.28 9.41
N SER A 377 -19.58 -11.60 10.69
CA SER A 377 -20.49 -10.88 11.55
C SER A 377 -19.85 -10.60 12.91
N ALA A 378 -20.02 -9.37 13.38
CA ALA A 378 -19.60 -8.97 14.72
C ALA A 378 -20.36 -9.68 15.85
N ALA A 379 -21.60 -10.15 15.56
CA ALA A 379 -22.41 -10.94 16.49
C ALA A 379 -22.38 -12.40 16.04
N VAL A 380 -21.78 -13.27 16.82
CA VAL A 380 -21.60 -14.72 16.53
C VAL A 380 -22.86 -15.42 16.04
N SER A 381 -24.05 -14.96 16.44
CA SER A 381 -25.35 -15.50 16.01
C SER A 381 -25.63 -15.38 14.51
N TYR A 382 -24.94 -14.48 13.79
CA TYR A 382 -25.12 -14.30 12.34
C TYR A 382 -24.08 -15.07 11.50
N THR A 383 -23.02 -15.58 12.10
CA THR A 383 -21.97 -16.32 11.40
C THR A 383 -22.52 -17.55 10.68
N HIS A 384 -23.53 -18.19 11.24
CA HIS A 384 -24.19 -19.35 10.64
C HIS A 384 -25.21 -19.01 9.55
N LEU A 385 -25.57 -17.72 9.41
CA LEU A 385 -26.59 -17.27 8.46
C LEU A 385 -25.99 -16.61 7.21
N THR A 386 -24.68 -16.29 7.22
CA THR A 386 -24.10 -15.43 6.20
C THR A 386 -23.16 -16.10 5.22
N LEU A 387 -22.57 -17.25 5.54
CA LEU A 387 -21.73 -18.00 4.61
C LEU A 387 -21.76 -19.48 4.93
N PRO A 388 -21.97 -20.38 3.94
CA PRO A 388 -21.46 -21.71 4.06
C PRO A 388 -19.93 -21.58 4.11
N THR A 389 -19.35 -21.67 5.31
CA THR A 389 -17.93 -21.94 5.44
C THR A 389 -17.70 -23.31 4.79
N ASN A 390 -17.27 -23.30 3.53
CA ASN A 390 -16.54 -24.45 3.04
C ASN A 390 -15.33 -24.53 3.95
N GLY A 391 -15.28 -25.53 4.82
CA GLY A 391 -14.35 -25.67 5.92
C GLY A 391 -12.89 -25.89 5.50
N GLU A 392 -12.38 -24.99 4.67
CA GLU A 392 -11.02 -24.92 4.18
C GLU A 392 -10.55 -23.46 4.26
N VAL A 393 -10.20 -23.04 5.47
CA VAL A 393 -9.28 -21.94 5.71
C VAL A 393 -8.15 -22.46 6.57
#